data_cec3cd38d583da2ae50ba6b5b6adfdb0
#
_entry.id   cec3cd38d583da2ae50ba6b5b6adfdb0
#
_cell.length_a   1.000
_cell.length_b   1.000
_cell.length_c   1.000
_cell.angle_alpha   90.00
_cell.angle_beta   90.00
_cell.angle_gamma   90.00
#
_symmetry.space_group_name_H-M   'P 1'
#
loop_
_entity.id
_entity.type
_entity.pdbx_description
1 polymer ?
#
loop_
_entity_poly.entity_id
_entity_poly.type
_entity_poly.pdbx_seq_one_letter_code
_entity_poly.pdbx_strand_id
1 'polypeptide(L)'
;MPSILFDLDGTLIESKIRLFQLFSLLIPNTCLDANKYWEKKQAGIGHEVLISSIQHTSSLSFSDFQSKWMELIESDEFLNFDKPFSFSTSLLKNLKSKNIELYLITARQFPEKVKKQLQTFGWDNFFTEVWVTQQKESKKDLLIRIGIPNDVIAMIGDTGYDILTANELGIYSVGVLTGFHSKETLLKYNPKEIIEKVEDIINTKAFQFINYE
;
A
#
# COMPACT_ATOMS: atom_id res chain seq x y z
N MET A 1 17.10 14.02 -11.52
CA MET A 1 17.43 13.36 -10.23
C MET A 1 16.69 12.05 -10.18
N PRO A 2 17.33 10.96 -9.70
CA PRO A 2 16.64 9.69 -9.57
C PRO A 2 15.43 9.82 -8.65
N SER A 3 14.37 9.10 -8.97
CA SER A 3 13.13 9.17 -8.21
C SER A 3 12.56 7.78 -7.91
N ILE A 4 11.81 7.66 -6.82
CA ILE A 4 11.14 6.42 -6.39
C ILE A 4 9.67 6.69 -6.14
N LEU A 5 8.82 5.80 -6.65
CA LEU A 5 7.39 5.76 -6.36
C LEU A 5 7.11 4.76 -5.23
N PHE A 6 6.47 5.20 -4.17
CA PHE A 6 6.02 4.35 -3.07
C PHE A 6 4.50 4.23 -3.03
N ASP A 7 4.01 3.03 -2.78
CA ASP A 7 2.70 2.84 -2.20
C ASP A 7 2.73 3.16 -0.69
N LEU A 8 1.58 3.32 -0.06
CA LEU A 8 1.45 3.69 1.34
C LEU A 8 1.11 2.49 2.23
N ASP A 9 -0.11 1.94 2.06
CA ASP A 9 -0.68 0.92 2.94
C ASP A 9 -0.03 -0.45 2.73
N GLY A 10 0.58 -1.03 3.77
CA GLY A 10 1.31 -2.29 3.66
C GLY A 10 2.73 -2.14 3.13
N THR A 11 3.10 -0.97 2.61
CA THR A 11 4.42 -0.65 2.07
C THR A 11 5.24 0.21 3.06
N LEU A 12 4.74 1.39 3.40
CA LEU A 12 5.38 2.30 4.35
C LEU A 12 4.72 2.29 5.73
N ILE A 13 3.44 1.95 5.78
CA ILE A 13 2.66 1.88 7.02
C ILE A 13 2.00 0.52 7.20
N GLU A 14 1.88 0.09 8.44
CA GLU A 14 1.11 -1.08 8.84
C GLU A 14 -0.37 -0.69 8.98
N SER A 15 -1.21 -1.21 8.10
CA SER A 15 -2.67 -1.00 8.11
C SER A 15 -3.48 -2.25 8.47
N LYS A 16 -2.80 -3.35 8.81
CA LYS A 16 -3.41 -4.64 9.14
C LYS A 16 -4.44 -4.55 10.25
N ILE A 17 -4.11 -3.82 11.33
CA ILE A 17 -5.00 -3.69 12.49
C ILE A 17 -6.25 -2.92 12.09
N ARG A 18 -6.12 -1.83 11.36
CA ARG A 18 -7.26 -1.04 10.86
C ARG A 18 -8.26 -1.91 10.10
N LEU A 19 -7.77 -2.69 9.14
CA LEU A 19 -8.64 -3.53 8.32
C LEU A 19 -9.35 -4.61 9.16
N PHE A 20 -8.64 -5.25 10.07
CA PHE A 20 -9.22 -6.28 10.91
C PHE A 20 -10.24 -5.71 11.90
N GLN A 21 -9.98 -4.56 12.50
CA GLN A 21 -10.92 -3.90 13.41
C GLN A 21 -12.22 -3.54 12.70
N LEU A 22 -12.13 -2.95 11.51
CA LEU A 22 -13.34 -2.65 10.73
C LEU A 22 -14.05 -3.93 10.28
N PHE A 23 -13.33 -4.95 9.83
CA PHE A 23 -13.93 -6.24 9.48
C PHE A 23 -14.71 -6.83 10.66
N SER A 24 -14.12 -6.85 11.84
CA SER A 24 -14.72 -7.39 13.06
C SER A 24 -15.94 -6.58 13.53
N LEU A 25 -15.92 -5.27 13.31
CA LEU A 25 -17.08 -4.40 13.58
C LEU A 25 -18.27 -4.75 12.67
N LEU A 26 -18.02 -4.93 11.38
CA LEU A 26 -19.08 -5.18 10.39
C LEU A 26 -19.53 -6.64 10.37
N ILE A 27 -18.65 -7.58 10.72
CA ILE A 27 -18.91 -9.03 10.77
C ILE A 27 -18.67 -9.55 12.19
N PRO A 28 -19.53 -9.22 13.15
CA PRO A 28 -19.38 -9.62 14.54
C PRO A 28 -19.49 -11.14 14.71
N ASN A 29 -18.89 -11.64 15.80
CA ASN A 29 -18.87 -13.06 16.18
C ASN A 29 -18.32 -13.99 15.09
N THR A 30 -17.40 -13.46 14.25
CA THR A 30 -16.66 -14.28 13.32
C THR A 30 -15.68 -15.20 14.05
N CYS A 31 -15.43 -16.39 13.50
CA CYS A 31 -14.41 -17.30 13.99
C CYS A 31 -12.97 -16.88 13.61
N LEU A 32 -12.82 -15.79 12.87
CA LEU A 32 -11.53 -15.28 12.45
C LEU A 32 -10.91 -14.39 13.54
N ASP A 33 -9.70 -14.72 13.93
CA ASP A 33 -8.79 -13.79 14.61
C ASP A 33 -8.00 -12.96 13.58
N ALA A 34 -7.25 -11.96 14.07
CA ALA A 34 -6.51 -11.04 13.21
C ALA A 34 -5.48 -11.77 12.31
N ASN A 35 -4.85 -12.85 12.79
CA ASN A 35 -3.86 -13.57 12.01
C ASN A 35 -4.50 -14.36 10.88
N LYS A 36 -5.56 -15.12 11.17
CA LYS A 36 -6.31 -15.86 10.16
C LYS A 36 -6.95 -14.94 9.11
N TYR A 37 -7.49 -13.79 9.54
CA TYR A 37 -7.99 -12.80 8.61
C TYR A 37 -6.87 -12.34 7.67
N TRP A 38 -5.69 -12.02 8.22
CA TRP A 38 -4.56 -11.53 7.45
C TRP A 38 -4.00 -12.58 6.48
N GLU A 39 -3.87 -13.83 6.91
CA GLU A 39 -3.48 -14.95 6.04
C GLU A 39 -4.40 -15.07 4.81
N LYS A 40 -5.72 -14.91 5.02
CA LYS A 40 -6.69 -14.92 3.91
C LYS A 40 -6.49 -13.72 2.98
N LYS A 41 -6.24 -12.53 3.54
CA LYS A 41 -5.94 -11.34 2.74
C LYS A 41 -4.66 -11.51 1.93
N GLN A 42 -3.60 -12.03 2.53
CA GLN A 42 -2.33 -12.31 1.85
C GLN A 42 -2.46 -13.34 0.73
N ALA A 43 -3.36 -14.29 0.86
CA ALA A 43 -3.71 -15.24 -0.19
C ALA A 43 -4.55 -14.61 -1.33
N GLY A 44 -4.85 -13.30 -1.26
CA GLY A 44 -5.65 -12.58 -2.26
C GLY A 44 -7.16 -12.81 -2.16
N ILE A 45 -7.65 -13.35 -1.01
CA ILE A 45 -9.08 -13.61 -0.83
C ILE A 45 -9.83 -12.30 -0.58
N GLY A 46 -10.76 -11.97 -1.47
CA GLY A 46 -11.66 -10.82 -1.32
C GLY A 46 -12.66 -11.00 -0.18
N HIS A 47 -13.22 -9.90 0.31
CA HIS A 47 -14.18 -9.92 1.42
C HIS A 47 -15.43 -10.73 1.12
N GLU A 48 -15.95 -10.70 -0.12
CA GLU A 48 -17.14 -11.45 -0.50
C GLU A 48 -16.95 -12.96 -0.29
N VAL A 49 -15.84 -13.50 -0.82
CA VAL A 49 -15.48 -14.91 -0.66
C VAL A 49 -15.20 -15.23 0.81
N LEU A 50 -14.53 -14.32 1.50
CA LEU A 50 -14.20 -14.51 2.91
C LEU A 50 -15.47 -14.59 3.78
N ILE A 51 -16.39 -13.62 3.63
CA ILE A 51 -17.65 -13.56 4.42
C ILE A 51 -18.52 -14.79 4.14
N SER A 52 -18.66 -15.19 2.88
CA SER A 52 -19.46 -16.39 2.53
C SER A 52 -18.85 -17.71 3.01
N SER A 53 -17.54 -17.73 3.32
CA SER A 53 -16.82 -18.94 3.75
C SER A 53 -16.74 -19.13 5.27
N ILE A 54 -17.22 -18.18 6.07
CA ILE A 54 -17.11 -18.21 7.52
C ILE A 54 -18.47 -18.18 8.20
N GLN A 55 -18.52 -18.69 9.44
CA GLN A 55 -19.67 -18.50 10.31
C GLN A 55 -19.64 -17.12 10.96
N HIS A 56 -20.75 -16.40 10.91
CA HIS A 56 -20.93 -15.09 11.52
C HIS A 56 -22.40 -14.86 11.86
N THR A 57 -22.68 -13.84 12.67
CA THR A 57 -24.04 -13.44 13.05
C THR A 57 -24.51 -12.18 12.34
N SER A 58 -23.72 -11.65 11.43
CA SER A 58 -24.09 -10.45 10.66
C SER A 58 -25.22 -10.78 9.69
N SER A 59 -26.23 -9.91 9.65
CA SER A 59 -27.33 -9.92 8.67
C SER A 59 -27.06 -8.98 7.49
N LEU A 60 -25.88 -8.34 7.43
CA LEU A 60 -25.53 -7.42 6.35
C LEU A 60 -25.43 -8.17 5.00
N SER A 61 -26.09 -7.61 3.98
CA SER A 61 -25.80 -8.01 2.62
C SER A 61 -24.34 -7.62 2.25
N PHE A 62 -23.75 -8.27 1.25
CA PHE A 62 -22.41 -7.89 0.82
C PHE A 62 -22.35 -6.45 0.29
N SER A 63 -23.41 -5.98 -0.37
CA SER A 63 -23.52 -4.58 -0.82
C SER A 63 -23.51 -3.60 0.35
N ASP A 64 -24.24 -3.90 1.43
CA ASP A 64 -24.25 -3.04 2.63
C ASP A 64 -22.92 -3.09 3.35
N PHE A 65 -22.26 -4.26 3.38
CA PHE A 65 -20.90 -4.40 3.90
C PHE A 65 -19.95 -3.50 3.12
N GLN A 66 -19.95 -3.56 1.78
CA GLN A 66 -19.08 -2.73 0.94
C GLN A 66 -19.33 -1.23 1.20
N SER A 67 -20.59 -0.80 1.24
CA SER A 67 -20.93 0.61 1.47
C SER A 67 -20.40 1.10 2.82
N LYS A 68 -20.64 0.35 3.89
CA LYS A 68 -20.13 0.68 5.23
C LYS A 68 -18.60 0.59 5.32
N TRP A 69 -18.01 -0.40 4.65
CA TRP A 69 -16.56 -0.51 4.57
C TRP A 69 -15.94 0.75 3.96
N MET A 70 -16.47 1.19 2.81
CA MET A 70 -15.97 2.38 2.12
C MET A 70 -16.20 3.67 2.93
N GLU A 71 -17.30 3.76 3.66
CA GLU A 71 -17.59 4.89 4.54
C GLU A 71 -16.61 4.99 5.72
N LEU A 72 -16.28 3.86 6.33
CA LEU A 72 -15.57 3.83 7.62
C LEU A 72 -14.06 3.61 7.51
N ILE A 73 -13.56 2.93 6.47
CA ILE A 73 -12.16 2.48 6.41
C ILE A 73 -11.15 3.62 6.50
N GLU A 74 -11.52 4.80 6.09
CA GLU A 74 -10.71 6.02 6.19
C GLU A 74 -11.32 7.05 7.16
N SER A 75 -12.21 6.64 8.09
CA SER A 75 -12.59 7.53 9.18
C SER A 75 -11.41 7.78 10.12
N ASP A 76 -11.42 8.90 10.84
CA ASP A 76 -10.35 9.24 11.78
C ASP A 76 -10.17 8.15 12.85
N GLU A 77 -11.27 7.51 13.28
CA GLU A 77 -11.25 6.40 14.23
C GLU A 77 -10.39 5.24 13.72
N PHE A 78 -10.63 4.79 12.48
CA PHE A 78 -9.91 3.66 11.92
C PHE A 78 -8.50 4.03 11.47
N LEU A 79 -8.27 5.21 10.91
CA LEU A 79 -6.94 5.67 10.52
C LEU A 79 -5.96 5.77 11.70
N ASN A 80 -6.45 5.95 12.93
CA ASN A 80 -5.63 5.97 14.14
C ASN A 80 -4.99 4.61 14.48
N PHE A 81 -5.44 3.51 13.87
CA PHE A 81 -4.79 2.21 14.00
C PHE A 81 -3.53 2.07 13.14
N ASP A 82 -3.38 2.89 12.11
CA ASP A 82 -2.23 2.84 11.22
C ASP A 82 -0.96 3.37 11.92
N LYS A 83 0.16 2.72 11.65
CA LYS A 83 1.47 3.12 12.17
C LYS A 83 2.53 2.99 11.09
N PRO A 84 3.52 3.90 11.04
CA PRO A 84 4.71 3.66 10.24
C PRO A 84 5.36 2.33 10.64
N PHE A 85 5.85 1.56 9.66
CA PHE A 85 6.80 0.52 10.00
C PHE A 85 8.05 1.15 10.63
N SER A 86 8.69 0.45 11.57
CA SER A 86 9.80 0.99 12.37
C SER A 86 10.98 1.52 11.52
N PHE A 87 11.16 0.98 10.33
CA PHE A 87 12.21 1.35 9.39
C PHE A 87 11.82 2.46 8.40
N SER A 88 10.53 2.76 8.23
CA SER A 88 10.08 3.64 7.14
C SER A 88 10.62 5.06 7.26
N THR A 89 10.55 5.67 8.45
CA THR A 89 11.05 7.04 8.64
C THR A 89 12.56 7.16 8.40
N SER A 90 13.35 6.18 8.86
CA SER A 90 14.81 6.18 8.65
C SER A 90 15.17 5.99 7.19
N LEU A 91 14.44 5.12 6.47
CA LEU A 91 14.60 4.92 5.05
C LEU A 91 14.33 6.22 4.27
N LEU A 92 13.15 6.84 4.49
CA LEU A 92 12.77 8.08 3.79
C LEU A 92 13.82 9.20 4.00
N LYS A 93 14.32 9.35 5.24
CA LYS A 93 15.41 10.29 5.55
C LYS A 93 16.70 9.96 4.78
N ASN A 94 17.10 8.68 4.75
CA ASN A 94 18.29 8.24 4.04
C ASN A 94 18.20 8.51 2.53
N LEU A 95 17.06 8.16 1.91
CA LEU A 95 16.85 8.40 0.49
C LEU A 95 16.91 9.90 0.14
N LYS A 96 16.26 10.75 0.94
CA LYS A 96 16.32 12.22 0.77
C LYS A 96 17.75 12.75 0.91
N SER A 97 18.53 12.24 1.87
CA SER A 97 19.94 12.66 2.04
C SER A 97 20.84 12.28 0.85
N LYS A 98 20.41 11.34 0.02
CA LYS A 98 21.05 10.94 -1.23
C LYS A 98 20.53 11.69 -2.46
N ASN A 99 19.77 12.77 -2.27
CA ASN A 99 19.14 13.56 -3.34
C ASN A 99 18.21 12.73 -4.24
N ILE A 100 17.51 11.73 -3.68
CA ILE A 100 16.49 10.96 -4.39
C ILE A 100 15.14 11.63 -4.16
N GLU A 101 14.40 11.88 -5.24
CA GLU A 101 13.03 12.39 -5.17
C GLU A 101 12.07 11.26 -4.79
N LEU A 102 11.20 11.52 -3.83
CA LEU A 102 10.24 10.54 -3.35
C LEU A 102 8.84 10.97 -3.74
N TYR A 103 8.11 10.06 -4.32
CA TYR A 103 6.72 10.24 -4.70
C TYR A 103 5.87 9.19 -4.01
N LEU A 104 4.70 9.59 -3.54
CA LEU A 104 3.72 8.68 -2.96
C LEU A 104 2.52 8.54 -3.88
N ILE A 105 2.10 7.30 -4.15
CA ILE A 105 0.88 7.02 -4.90
C ILE A 105 0.05 5.97 -4.18
N THR A 106 -1.16 6.33 -3.78
CA THR A 106 -2.02 5.44 -2.98
C THR A 106 -3.44 5.36 -3.54
N ALA A 107 -4.08 4.20 -3.33
CA ALA A 107 -5.47 3.96 -3.71
C ALA A 107 -6.49 4.42 -2.66
N ARG A 108 -6.12 5.34 -1.76
CA ARG A 108 -7.01 5.95 -0.77
C ARG A 108 -8.09 6.80 -1.44
N GLN A 109 -9.17 7.10 -0.67
CA GLN A 109 -10.30 7.90 -1.14
C GLN A 109 -10.08 9.41 -0.95
N PHE A 110 -9.48 9.80 0.19
CA PHE A 110 -9.48 11.19 0.68
C PHE A 110 -8.06 11.76 0.75
N PRO A 111 -7.66 12.62 -0.22
CA PRO A 111 -6.33 13.24 -0.24
C PRO A 111 -5.99 14.02 1.05
N GLU A 112 -6.98 14.71 1.62
CA GLU A 112 -6.82 15.49 2.84
C GLU A 112 -6.51 14.61 4.06
N LYS A 113 -7.07 13.39 4.11
CA LYS A 113 -6.80 12.43 5.18
C LYS A 113 -5.41 11.81 5.04
N VAL A 114 -4.98 11.51 3.82
CA VAL A 114 -3.61 11.08 3.56
C VAL A 114 -2.64 12.15 4.02
N LYS A 115 -2.85 13.43 3.62
CA LYS A 115 -1.99 14.54 4.02
C LYS A 115 -1.93 14.70 5.54
N LYS A 116 -3.08 14.66 6.23
CA LYS A 116 -3.17 14.73 7.69
C LYS A 116 -2.36 13.59 8.35
N GLN A 117 -2.47 12.38 7.82
CA GLN A 117 -1.76 11.22 8.35
C GLN A 117 -0.24 11.33 8.15
N LEU A 118 0.21 11.77 6.97
CA LEU A 118 1.63 12.04 6.72
C LEU A 118 2.20 13.10 7.67
N GLN A 119 1.43 14.17 7.94
CA GLN A 119 1.80 15.20 8.94
C GLN A 119 1.93 14.60 10.35
N THR A 120 0.97 13.75 10.73
CA THR A 120 1.03 13.06 12.04
C THR A 120 2.28 12.19 12.19
N PHE A 121 2.77 11.60 11.09
CA PHE A 121 3.99 10.80 11.08
C PHE A 121 5.27 11.64 10.92
N GLY A 122 5.16 12.96 10.71
CA GLY A 122 6.28 13.85 10.43
C GLY A 122 6.89 13.63 9.05
N TRP A 123 6.06 13.23 8.07
CA TRP A 123 6.48 12.86 6.72
C TRP A 123 6.06 13.90 5.65
N ASP A 124 5.47 14.99 6.05
CA ASP A 124 4.96 16.06 5.18
C ASP A 124 6.01 16.64 4.21
N ASN A 125 7.31 16.59 4.60
CA ASN A 125 8.40 17.13 3.80
C ASN A 125 9.27 16.06 3.10
N PHE A 126 8.89 14.79 3.17
CA PHE A 126 9.68 13.76 2.49
C PHE A 126 9.31 13.60 1.02
N PHE A 127 8.04 13.72 0.69
CA PHE A 127 7.56 13.49 -0.66
C PHE A 127 7.54 14.77 -1.48
N THR A 128 8.05 14.68 -2.71
CA THR A 128 7.95 15.75 -3.71
C THR A 128 6.49 15.98 -4.09
N GLU A 129 5.75 14.88 -4.30
CA GLU A 129 4.31 14.90 -4.56
C GLU A 129 3.64 13.68 -3.90
N VAL A 130 2.36 13.84 -3.58
CA VAL A 130 1.49 12.81 -3.01
C VAL A 130 0.25 12.69 -3.87
N TRP A 131 0.06 11.55 -4.51
CA TRP A 131 -1.04 11.28 -5.41
C TRP A 131 -1.99 10.25 -4.84
N VAL A 132 -3.27 10.57 -4.87
CA VAL A 132 -4.34 9.74 -4.34
C VAL A 132 -5.32 9.47 -5.47
N THR A 133 -5.57 8.20 -5.79
CA THR A 133 -6.47 7.82 -6.90
C THR A 133 -7.94 8.17 -6.61
N GLN A 134 -8.28 8.42 -5.36
CA GLN A 134 -9.65 8.63 -4.87
C GLN A 134 -10.58 7.46 -5.23
N GLN A 135 -10.01 6.30 -5.56
CA GLN A 135 -10.70 5.12 -6.08
C GLN A 135 -11.57 5.40 -7.34
N LYS A 136 -11.25 6.47 -8.06
CA LYS A 136 -11.91 6.87 -9.31
C LYS A 136 -11.18 6.35 -10.56
N GLU A 137 -9.90 6.07 -10.40
CA GLU A 137 -9.02 5.59 -11.48
C GLU A 137 -7.95 4.66 -10.91
N SER A 138 -7.28 3.92 -11.77
CA SER A 138 -6.13 3.11 -11.37
C SER A 138 -4.89 3.98 -11.11
N LYS A 139 -3.91 3.46 -10.36
CA LYS A 139 -2.60 4.13 -10.20
C LYS A 139 -1.93 4.40 -11.55
N LYS A 140 -2.05 3.46 -12.49
CA LYS A 140 -1.54 3.62 -13.84
C LYS A 140 -2.17 4.81 -14.58
N ASP A 141 -3.51 4.85 -14.61
CA ASP A 141 -4.22 5.92 -15.32
C ASP A 141 -3.92 7.29 -14.70
N LEU A 142 -3.85 7.34 -13.36
CA LEU A 142 -3.44 8.54 -12.65
C LEU A 142 -2.04 9.00 -13.09
N LEU A 143 -1.04 8.10 -13.09
CA LEU A 143 0.35 8.42 -13.50
C LEU A 143 0.43 8.86 -14.97
N ILE A 144 -0.32 8.23 -15.86
CA ILE A 144 -0.39 8.65 -17.27
C ILE A 144 -0.98 10.07 -17.38
N ARG A 145 -2.05 10.35 -16.63
CA ARG A 145 -2.76 11.64 -16.69
C ARG A 145 -1.94 12.80 -16.13
N ILE A 146 -1.22 12.59 -15.03
CA ILE A 146 -0.41 13.65 -14.39
C ILE A 146 0.99 13.79 -14.99
N GLY A 147 1.44 12.81 -15.74
CA GLY A 147 2.81 12.66 -16.21
C GLY A 147 3.69 11.89 -15.22
N ILE A 148 4.36 10.87 -15.71
CA ILE A 148 5.30 10.09 -14.90
C ILE A 148 6.52 10.97 -14.60
N PRO A 149 7.00 11.04 -13.35
CA PRO A 149 8.25 11.75 -13.03
C PRO A 149 9.41 11.25 -13.89
N ASN A 150 10.34 12.15 -14.20
CA ASN A 150 11.56 11.76 -14.89
C ASN A 150 12.41 10.86 -13.99
N ASP A 151 13.22 10.00 -14.60
CA ASP A 151 14.20 9.17 -13.92
C ASP A 151 13.63 8.31 -12.77
N VAL A 152 12.41 7.77 -12.94
CA VAL A 152 11.84 6.82 -11.97
C VAL A 152 12.58 5.51 -12.05
N ILE A 153 13.37 5.23 -11.01
CA ILE A 153 14.20 4.03 -10.93
C ILE A 153 13.43 2.80 -10.43
N ALA A 154 12.40 3.00 -9.62
CA ALA A 154 11.56 1.92 -9.12
C ALA A 154 10.18 2.40 -8.66
N MET A 155 9.20 1.51 -8.73
CA MET A 155 7.94 1.60 -8.00
C MET A 155 7.85 0.44 -7.02
N ILE A 156 7.53 0.76 -5.77
CA ILE A 156 7.51 -0.18 -4.66
C ILE A 156 6.09 -0.25 -4.10
N GLY A 157 5.58 -1.47 -3.99
CA GLY A 157 4.27 -1.72 -3.40
C GLY A 157 4.12 -3.16 -2.94
N ASP A 158 3.10 -3.40 -2.16
CA ASP A 158 2.81 -4.69 -1.53
C ASP A 158 1.72 -5.49 -2.25
N THR A 159 1.14 -4.94 -3.30
CA THR A 159 0.08 -5.59 -4.07
C THR A 159 0.47 -5.86 -5.51
N GLY A 160 -0.22 -6.84 -6.13
CA GLY A 160 -0.06 -7.12 -7.55
C GLY A 160 -0.45 -5.95 -8.45
N TYR A 161 -1.31 -5.04 -7.98
CA TYR A 161 -1.68 -3.84 -8.73
C TYR A 161 -0.53 -2.84 -8.83
N ASP A 162 0.32 -2.73 -7.81
CA ASP A 162 1.53 -1.91 -7.85
C ASP A 162 2.53 -2.47 -8.86
N ILE A 163 2.70 -3.79 -8.83
CA ILE A 163 3.59 -4.50 -9.76
C ILE A 163 3.11 -4.34 -11.20
N LEU A 164 1.80 -4.52 -11.46
CA LEU A 164 1.22 -4.32 -12.79
C LEU A 164 1.40 -2.87 -13.26
N THR A 165 1.11 -1.91 -12.39
CA THR A 165 1.29 -0.48 -12.71
C THR A 165 2.73 -0.21 -13.15
N ALA A 166 3.71 -0.66 -12.37
CA ALA A 166 5.11 -0.47 -12.70
C ALA A 166 5.49 -1.15 -14.03
N ASN A 167 5.12 -2.42 -14.20
CA ASN A 167 5.46 -3.19 -15.41
C ASN A 167 4.86 -2.58 -16.68
N GLU A 168 3.59 -2.15 -16.64
CA GLU A 168 2.89 -1.55 -17.77
C GLU A 168 3.42 -0.17 -18.15
N LEU A 169 4.03 0.54 -17.20
CA LEU A 169 4.68 1.83 -17.42
C LEU A 169 6.19 1.72 -17.69
N GLY A 170 6.73 0.50 -17.76
CA GLY A 170 8.17 0.28 -17.98
C GLY A 170 9.05 0.66 -16.80
N ILE A 171 8.47 0.82 -15.59
CA ILE A 171 9.18 1.14 -14.35
C ILE A 171 9.64 -0.17 -13.68
N TYR A 172 10.79 -0.15 -13.03
CA TYR A 172 11.29 -1.31 -12.29
C TYR A 172 10.37 -1.63 -11.10
N SER A 173 9.71 -2.78 -11.14
CA SER A 173 8.71 -3.18 -10.14
C SER A 173 9.36 -3.92 -8.97
N VAL A 174 9.11 -3.44 -7.75
CA VAL A 174 9.58 -4.07 -6.51
C VAL A 174 8.39 -4.41 -5.62
N GLY A 175 8.19 -5.70 -5.37
CA GLY A 175 7.19 -6.19 -4.42
C GLY A 175 7.76 -6.22 -3.01
N VAL A 176 6.98 -5.77 -2.00
CA VAL A 176 7.37 -5.86 -0.59
C VAL A 176 6.43 -6.79 0.18
N LEU A 177 6.98 -7.62 1.10
CA LEU A 177 6.23 -8.65 1.81
C LEU A 177 5.59 -8.19 3.13
N THR A 178 5.67 -6.91 3.46
CA THR A 178 5.07 -6.36 4.68
C THR A 178 3.56 -6.20 4.62
N GLY A 179 2.97 -6.28 3.43
CA GLY A 179 1.58 -5.89 3.18
C GLY A 179 0.62 -7.02 2.79
N PHE A 180 -0.28 -6.70 1.86
CA PHE A 180 -1.48 -7.48 1.56
C PHE A 180 -1.25 -8.75 0.77
N HIS A 181 -0.19 -8.85 -0.03
CA HIS A 181 0.05 -10.05 -0.83
C HIS A 181 1.23 -10.86 -0.31
N SER A 182 1.06 -12.19 -0.30
CA SER A 182 2.16 -13.12 -0.07
C SER A 182 3.12 -13.14 -1.26
N LYS A 183 4.31 -13.69 -1.04
CA LYS A 183 5.31 -13.88 -2.10
C LYS A 183 4.73 -14.63 -3.30
N GLU A 184 3.99 -15.72 -3.04
CA GLU A 184 3.36 -16.54 -4.08
C GLU A 184 2.31 -15.74 -4.87
N THR A 185 1.60 -14.84 -4.20
CA THR A 185 0.62 -13.96 -4.84
C THR A 185 1.32 -12.88 -5.68
N LEU A 186 2.36 -12.22 -5.16
CA LEU A 186 3.11 -11.21 -5.91
C LEU A 186 3.80 -11.80 -7.15
N LEU A 187 4.35 -13.02 -7.07
CA LEU A 187 5.01 -13.67 -8.20
C LEU A 187 4.10 -13.85 -9.43
N LYS A 188 2.79 -13.94 -9.24
CA LYS A 188 1.81 -14.02 -10.35
C LYS A 188 1.79 -12.77 -11.25
N TYR A 189 2.29 -11.65 -10.73
CA TYR A 189 2.33 -10.36 -11.41
C TYR A 189 3.70 -10.02 -12.01
N ASN A 190 4.67 -10.96 -11.95
CA ASN A 190 6.01 -10.84 -12.51
C ASN A 190 6.78 -9.61 -12.01
N PRO A 191 6.96 -9.42 -10.69
CA PRO A 191 7.81 -8.36 -10.16
C PRO A 191 9.26 -8.56 -10.62
N LYS A 192 9.99 -7.47 -10.82
CA LYS A 192 11.43 -7.53 -11.11
C LYS A 192 12.22 -8.02 -9.89
N GLU A 193 11.81 -7.59 -8.70
CA GLU A 193 12.35 -8.06 -7.42
C GLU A 193 11.25 -8.14 -6.36
N ILE A 194 11.48 -8.99 -5.35
CA ILE A 194 10.66 -9.04 -4.12
C ILE A 194 11.61 -8.88 -2.93
N ILE A 195 11.27 -7.99 -2.02
CA ILE A 195 12.02 -7.71 -0.80
C ILE A 195 11.17 -7.98 0.44
N GLU A 196 11.82 -8.33 1.56
CA GLU A 196 11.12 -8.61 2.82
C GLU A 196 10.53 -7.33 3.42
N LYS A 197 11.31 -6.25 3.44
CA LYS A 197 10.94 -4.95 3.98
C LYS A 197 11.34 -3.84 3.02
N VAL A 198 10.64 -2.72 3.06
CA VAL A 198 10.92 -1.61 2.16
C VAL A 198 12.33 -1.03 2.33
N GLU A 199 12.93 -1.16 3.50
CA GLU A 199 14.32 -0.73 3.74
C GLU A 199 15.33 -1.50 2.88
N ASP A 200 15.01 -2.73 2.45
CA ASP A 200 15.87 -3.56 1.61
C ASP A 200 15.97 -3.04 0.17
N ILE A 201 15.22 -1.99 -0.18
CA ILE A 201 15.28 -1.35 -1.52
C ILE A 201 16.70 -0.94 -1.89
N ILE A 202 17.51 -0.52 -0.91
CA ILE A 202 18.90 -0.11 -1.12
C ILE A 202 19.80 -1.26 -1.61
N ASN A 203 19.37 -2.50 -1.45
CA ASN A 203 20.08 -3.70 -1.87
C ASN A 203 19.61 -4.22 -3.24
N THR A 204 18.55 -3.63 -3.81
CA THR A 204 17.98 -4.04 -5.11
C THR A 204 18.85 -3.60 -6.27
N LYS A 205 18.69 -4.27 -7.41
CA LYS A 205 19.33 -3.86 -8.67
C LYS A 205 18.92 -2.46 -9.10
N ALA A 206 17.65 -2.08 -8.88
CA ALA A 206 17.18 -0.73 -9.16
C ALA A 206 18.02 0.33 -8.46
N PHE A 207 18.44 0.08 -7.22
CA PHE A 207 19.23 1.03 -6.43
C PHE A 207 20.72 1.01 -6.79
N GLN A 208 21.23 -0.08 -7.32
CA GLN A 208 22.63 -0.17 -7.75
C GLN A 208 22.96 0.79 -8.89
N PHE A 209 21.97 1.11 -9.74
CA PHE A 209 22.16 2.08 -10.83
C PHE A 209 22.35 3.52 -10.37
N ILE A 210 21.96 3.88 -9.14
CA ILE A 210 22.15 5.24 -8.60
C ILE A 210 23.61 5.49 -8.19
N ASN A 211 24.35 4.46 -7.83
CA ASN A 211 25.72 4.58 -7.29
C ASN A 211 26.82 4.65 -8.37
N TYR A 212 26.48 4.68 -9.65
CA TYR A 212 27.43 4.68 -10.77
C TYR A 212 27.47 6.00 -11.55
N GLU A 213 26.76 7.04 -11.11
CA GLU A 213 26.87 8.42 -11.61
C GLU A 213 27.50 9.34 -10.52
#